data_f8599a4105d9817657f9d0e0a2de09d9
#
_entry.id   f8599a4105d9817657f9d0e0a2de09d9
#
_cell.length_a   1.000
_cell.length_b   1.000
_cell.length_c   1.000
_cell.angle_alpha   90.00
_cell.angle_beta   90.00
_cell.angle_gamma   90.00
#
_symmetry.space_group_name_H-M   'P 1'
#
loop_
_entity.id
_entity.type
_entity.pdbx_description
1 polymer ?
#
loop_
_entity_poly.entity_id
_entity_poly.type
_entity_poly.pdbx_seq_one_letter_code
_entity_poly.pdbx_strand_id
1 'polypeptide(L)'
;MERQSLATSLAEVESQIASEQAGRGAQAGRDRPPRERAFPLLLVSALTLFAVAINGYHPYAEDGGLYLAGIKRLLDPTLYPHSTAFVLEPMLHSLFAPSVAAAVRLTRLSLPIVLLAFHLASIWLTLFAAWMLAGRCWTSRPARAGAVVLLACWLALPIAGTALLFMDPYATARSLSTPAMVLALAGALDMIAPSGLRAQDAIRRRRGFVLCAVSLALAAAMHPLMAAYALGATLMLLAARAPNRTLRLCATAALAASALALAACLQAVARPENAAYIRIALTRTYWFPAQWRRFELLGLAAPLAILSFYAWSKLAKTTSAHSFLPIEASHALARMAIAVGATSCLIALLFARAAATTHLIARLQPLRAFQIVYLVLALTLGAYLGERLLRRIPWRWAAAMLLLGGISFAAARTAFPNSNHLELPGIAPRNPWAQAFLWVRDNTPKNALFALDADYINAPGEDAQCFRAIAQRSALPDYSKDGGEASIAPELTAEWVRGQAAQQSLSAPSTTDAQRVAALQPLGVTWLVLQAGATTRFDCPYANSAVKLCRLP
;
A
#
# COMPACT_ATOMS: atom_id res chain seq x y z
N MET A 1 8.44 67.90 12.18
CA MET A 1 9.77 67.25 12.03
C MET A 1 10.03 66.14 13.06
N GLU A 2 9.70 66.31 14.34
CA GLU A 2 9.96 65.28 15.38
C GLU A 2 9.20 63.94 15.20
N ARG A 3 7.96 63.95 14.71
CA ARG A 3 7.19 62.71 14.48
C ARG A 3 7.73 61.82 13.37
N GLN A 4 8.39 62.39 12.36
CA GLN A 4 9.04 61.61 11.30
C GLN A 4 10.34 60.99 11.74
N SER A 5 11.12 61.64 12.61
CA SER A 5 12.36 61.13 13.18
C SER A 5 12.10 59.91 14.12
N LEU A 6 11.01 59.96 14.91
CA LEU A 6 10.63 58.84 15.79
C LEU A 6 10.16 57.59 14.99
N ALA A 7 9.46 57.78 13.91
CA ALA A 7 8.99 56.67 13.06
C ALA A 7 10.16 55.97 12.34
N THR A 8 11.19 56.72 11.92
CA THR A 8 12.38 56.14 11.28
C THR A 8 13.22 55.37 12.28
N SER A 9 13.39 55.89 13.50
CA SER A 9 14.12 55.22 14.57
C SER A 9 13.43 53.92 15.07
N LEU A 10 12.11 53.90 15.14
CA LEU A 10 11.34 52.67 15.46
C LEU A 10 11.45 51.61 14.37
N ALA A 11 11.42 51.98 13.10
CA ALA A 11 11.60 51.07 11.98
C ALA A 11 13.03 50.47 11.93
N GLU A 12 14.06 51.23 12.29
CA GLU A 12 15.45 50.74 12.38
C GLU A 12 15.63 49.77 13.55
N VAL A 13 15.04 50.04 14.71
CA VAL A 13 15.09 49.17 15.88
C VAL A 13 14.30 47.85 15.60
N GLU A 14 13.13 47.90 14.99
CA GLU A 14 12.38 46.70 14.56
C GLU A 14 13.16 45.88 13.54
N SER A 15 13.87 46.52 12.60
CA SER A 15 14.72 45.87 11.61
C SER A 15 15.93 45.17 12.27
N GLN A 16 16.56 45.81 13.25
CA GLN A 16 17.67 45.23 14.00
C GLN A 16 17.22 44.04 14.86
N ILE A 17 16.10 44.14 15.58
CA ILE A 17 15.51 43.01 16.36
C ILE A 17 15.14 41.84 15.44
N ALA A 18 14.58 42.13 14.26
CA ALA A 18 14.24 41.09 13.28
C ALA A 18 15.50 40.39 12.71
N SER A 19 16.57 41.13 12.47
CA SER A 19 17.85 40.56 11.97
C SER A 19 18.56 39.73 13.03
N GLU A 20 18.59 40.18 14.28
CA GLU A 20 19.13 39.38 15.41
C GLU A 20 18.31 38.11 15.69
N GLN A 21 16.99 38.18 15.63
CA GLN A 21 16.14 37.00 15.80
C GLN A 21 16.30 36.01 14.64
N ALA A 22 16.48 36.49 13.40
CA ALA A 22 16.76 35.67 12.24
C ALA A 22 18.14 34.99 12.34
N GLY A 23 19.16 35.71 12.81
CA GLY A 23 20.51 35.20 13.10
C GLY A 23 20.49 34.11 14.18
N ARG A 24 19.80 34.36 15.30
CA ARG A 24 19.63 33.37 16.39
C ARG A 24 18.83 32.12 15.94
N GLY A 25 17.83 32.28 15.10
CA GLY A 25 17.05 31.15 14.53
C GLY A 25 17.89 30.29 13.57
N ALA A 26 18.77 30.91 12.78
CA ALA A 26 19.65 30.19 11.85
C ALA A 26 20.81 29.49 12.60
N GLN A 27 21.37 30.11 13.64
CA GLN A 27 22.38 29.52 14.51
C GLN A 27 21.80 28.37 15.35
N ALA A 28 20.60 28.51 15.94
CA ALA A 28 19.95 27.43 16.70
C ALA A 28 19.70 26.17 15.86
N GLY A 29 19.60 26.30 14.53
CA GLY A 29 19.51 25.16 13.62
C GLY A 29 20.88 24.50 13.34
N ARG A 30 21.96 25.25 13.41
CA ARG A 30 23.34 24.76 13.20
C ARG A 30 23.97 24.18 14.47
N ASP A 31 23.55 24.63 15.64
CA ASP A 31 24.14 24.28 16.94
C ASP A 31 23.47 23.07 17.64
N ARG A 32 22.56 22.36 16.95
CA ARG A 32 22.06 21.08 17.48
C ARG A 32 23.21 20.07 17.50
N PRO A 33 23.48 19.42 18.64
CA PRO A 33 24.56 18.44 18.74
C PRO A 33 24.34 17.33 17.70
N PRO A 34 25.42 16.75 17.12
CA PRO A 34 25.34 15.73 16.07
C PRO A 34 24.40 14.56 16.42
N ARG A 35 24.35 14.16 17.69
CA ARG A 35 23.42 13.14 18.21
C ARG A 35 21.94 13.48 18.02
N GLU A 36 21.56 14.76 18.08
CA GLU A 36 20.17 15.18 17.88
C GLU A 36 19.73 15.16 16.41
N ARG A 37 20.68 15.35 15.48
CA ARG A 37 20.43 15.27 14.04
C ARG A 37 20.34 13.80 13.57
N ALA A 38 21.14 12.91 14.18
CA ALA A 38 21.16 11.49 13.83
C ALA A 38 19.95 10.70 14.39
N PHE A 39 19.32 11.18 15.47
CA PHE A 39 18.23 10.45 16.13
C PHE A 39 17.09 10.00 15.21
N PRO A 40 16.52 10.83 14.31
CA PRO A 40 15.45 10.40 13.43
C PRO A 40 15.88 9.28 12.47
N LEU A 41 17.08 9.38 11.92
CA LEU A 41 17.60 8.38 10.98
C LEU A 41 17.84 7.04 11.69
N LEU A 42 18.44 7.06 12.88
CA LEU A 42 18.66 5.86 13.69
C LEU A 42 17.33 5.20 14.11
N LEU A 43 16.37 6.01 14.58
CA LEU A 43 15.04 5.52 14.96
C LEU A 43 14.35 4.86 13.76
N VAL A 44 14.28 5.54 12.61
CA VAL A 44 13.61 5.02 11.41
C VAL A 44 14.31 3.75 10.92
N SER A 45 15.65 3.70 10.91
CA SER A 45 16.39 2.50 10.50
C SER A 45 16.14 1.32 11.44
N ALA A 46 16.16 1.55 12.76
CA ALA A 46 15.85 0.51 13.74
C ALA A 46 14.41 0.02 13.60
N LEU A 47 13.44 0.92 13.41
CA LEU A 47 12.04 0.57 13.19
C LEU A 47 11.80 -0.15 11.86
N THR A 48 12.59 0.14 10.82
CA THR A 48 12.53 -0.60 9.55
C THR A 48 12.92 -2.06 9.76
N LEU A 49 14.03 -2.32 10.43
CA LEU A 49 14.47 -3.67 10.75
C LEU A 49 13.46 -4.40 11.66
N PHE A 50 12.97 -3.69 12.67
CA PHE A 50 11.92 -4.21 13.55
C PHE A 50 10.64 -4.56 12.78
N ALA A 51 10.17 -3.67 11.90
CA ALA A 51 8.97 -3.91 11.10
C ALA A 51 9.10 -5.13 10.20
N VAL A 52 10.24 -5.32 9.52
CA VAL A 52 10.50 -6.53 8.73
C VAL A 52 10.57 -7.77 9.61
N ALA A 53 11.19 -7.67 10.78
CA ALA A 53 11.29 -8.79 11.72
C ALA A 53 9.92 -9.27 12.24
N ILE A 54 8.95 -8.37 12.42
CA ILE A 54 7.61 -8.73 12.94
C ILE A 54 6.60 -9.05 11.83
N ASN A 55 6.70 -8.42 10.65
CA ASN A 55 5.71 -8.61 9.57
C ASN A 55 6.15 -9.66 8.53
N GLY A 56 7.41 -10.08 8.53
CA GLY A 56 7.95 -11.03 7.57
C GLY A 56 8.38 -10.39 6.24
N TYR A 57 8.90 -11.25 5.35
CA TYR A 57 9.24 -10.88 3.97
C TYR A 57 8.96 -12.06 3.04
N HIS A 58 7.99 -11.90 2.12
CA HIS A 58 7.43 -12.96 1.27
C HIS A 58 7.36 -12.50 -0.20
N PRO A 59 8.50 -12.37 -0.91
CA PRO A 59 8.55 -11.72 -2.24
C PRO A 59 7.79 -12.45 -3.34
N TYR A 60 7.48 -13.74 -3.15
CA TYR A 60 6.78 -14.58 -4.13
C TYR A 60 5.27 -14.69 -3.86
N ALA A 61 4.81 -14.19 -2.71
CA ALA A 61 3.42 -14.30 -2.31
C ALA A 61 2.56 -13.21 -2.94
N GLU A 62 1.29 -13.55 -3.15
CA GLU A 62 0.24 -12.60 -3.51
C GLU A 62 0.60 -11.70 -4.71
N ASP A 63 0.33 -10.39 -4.62
CA ASP A 63 0.68 -9.40 -5.64
C ASP A 63 2.20 -9.28 -5.85
N GLY A 64 3.02 -9.61 -4.84
CA GLY A 64 4.49 -9.64 -4.98
C GLY A 64 4.92 -10.59 -6.08
N GLY A 65 4.37 -11.81 -6.09
CA GLY A 65 4.62 -12.80 -7.13
C GLY A 65 4.11 -12.38 -8.51
N LEU A 66 2.97 -11.68 -8.57
CA LEU A 66 2.41 -11.16 -9.81
C LEU A 66 3.37 -10.17 -10.48
N TYR A 67 3.81 -9.13 -9.77
CA TYR A 67 4.80 -8.17 -10.28
C TYR A 67 6.14 -8.82 -10.61
N LEU A 68 6.55 -9.81 -9.81
CA LEU A 68 7.84 -10.50 -10.00
C LEU A 68 7.89 -11.29 -11.30
N ALA A 69 6.79 -11.94 -11.72
CA ALA A 69 6.70 -12.58 -13.03
C ALA A 69 6.92 -11.57 -14.16
N GLY A 70 6.29 -10.40 -14.09
CA GLY A 70 6.48 -9.32 -15.04
C GLY A 70 7.91 -8.78 -15.10
N ILE A 71 8.54 -8.55 -13.93
CA ILE A 71 9.94 -8.11 -13.86
C ILE A 71 10.87 -9.15 -14.52
N LYS A 72 10.64 -10.44 -14.26
CA LYS A 72 11.42 -11.53 -14.88
C LYS A 72 11.27 -11.55 -16.40
N ARG A 73 10.05 -11.33 -16.91
CA ARG A 73 9.79 -11.18 -18.35
C ARG A 73 10.55 -10.00 -18.97
N LEU A 74 10.63 -8.86 -18.26
CA LEU A 74 11.42 -7.70 -18.71
C LEU A 74 12.93 -8.00 -18.76
N LEU A 75 13.42 -8.86 -17.86
CA LEU A 75 14.85 -9.24 -17.80
C LEU A 75 15.19 -10.35 -18.82
N ASP A 76 14.29 -11.30 -19.02
CA ASP A 76 14.40 -12.41 -20.00
C ASP A 76 13.11 -12.51 -20.84
N PRO A 77 13.07 -11.92 -22.05
CA PRO A 77 11.91 -11.96 -22.93
C PRO A 77 11.52 -13.35 -23.44
N THR A 78 12.29 -14.39 -23.19
CA THR A 78 11.95 -15.77 -23.59
C THR A 78 11.00 -16.45 -22.60
N LEU A 79 10.84 -15.91 -21.40
CA LEU A 79 9.94 -16.44 -20.39
C LEU A 79 8.46 -16.21 -20.74
N TYR A 80 7.60 -17.09 -20.31
CA TYR A 80 6.13 -17.01 -20.42
C TYR A 80 5.62 -16.82 -21.85
N PRO A 81 5.94 -17.73 -22.80
CA PRO A 81 5.47 -17.61 -24.18
C PRO A 81 3.96 -17.81 -24.33
N HIS A 82 3.29 -18.44 -23.34
CA HIS A 82 1.85 -18.65 -23.27
C HIS A 82 1.22 -17.77 -22.20
N SER A 83 -0.02 -17.32 -22.39
CA SER A 83 -0.77 -16.45 -21.47
C SER A 83 0.00 -15.20 -21.02
N THR A 84 0.81 -14.64 -21.94
CA THR A 84 1.73 -13.54 -21.68
C THR A 84 0.99 -12.28 -21.22
N ALA A 85 -0.26 -12.08 -21.65
CA ALA A 85 -1.07 -10.92 -21.28
C ALA A 85 -1.26 -10.80 -19.75
N PHE A 86 -1.52 -11.90 -19.04
CA PHE A 86 -1.62 -11.91 -17.57
C PHE A 86 -0.32 -11.56 -16.86
N VAL A 87 0.83 -11.76 -17.50
CA VAL A 87 2.14 -11.38 -16.94
C VAL A 87 2.44 -9.90 -17.19
N LEU A 88 1.97 -9.34 -18.31
CA LEU A 88 2.26 -7.97 -18.72
C LEU A 88 1.26 -6.95 -18.14
N GLU A 89 -0.01 -7.33 -17.98
CA GLU A 89 -1.07 -6.42 -17.54
C GLU A 89 -0.73 -5.64 -16.26
N PRO A 90 -0.22 -6.27 -15.18
CA PRO A 90 0.12 -5.56 -13.95
C PRO A 90 1.17 -4.45 -14.12
N MET A 91 1.93 -4.49 -15.24
CA MET A 91 3.03 -3.55 -15.52
C MET A 91 2.62 -2.38 -16.40
N LEU A 92 1.48 -2.44 -17.10
CA LEU A 92 1.10 -1.46 -18.12
C LEU A 92 0.95 -0.03 -17.56
N HIS A 93 0.55 0.07 -16.31
CA HIS A 93 0.22 1.36 -15.69
C HIS A 93 1.16 1.75 -14.54
N SER A 94 2.39 1.17 -14.50
CA SER A 94 3.32 1.39 -13.39
C SER A 94 4.78 1.36 -13.86
N LEU A 95 5.57 2.32 -13.36
CA LEU A 95 7.03 2.31 -13.55
C LEU A 95 7.75 1.41 -12.54
N PHE A 96 7.05 0.70 -11.65
CA PHE A 96 7.67 -0.15 -10.63
C PHE A 96 8.52 -1.27 -11.26
N ALA A 97 7.91 -2.11 -12.10
CA ALA A 97 8.61 -3.23 -12.72
C ALA A 97 9.76 -2.79 -13.63
N PRO A 98 9.60 -1.79 -14.52
CA PRO A 98 10.73 -1.21 -15.26
C PRO A 98 11.85 -0.66 -14.36
N SER A 99 11.51 -0.02 -13.23
CA SER A 99 12.51 0.53 -12.31
C SER A 99 13.33 -0.57 -11.62
N VAL A 100 12.67 -1.66 -11.18
CA VAL A 100 13.37 -2.81 -10.60
C VAL A 100 14.25 -3.51 -11.65
N ALA A 101 13.75 -3.72 -12.88
CA ALA A 101 14.52 -4.32 -13.96
C ALA A 101 15.74 -3.45 -14.33
N ALA A 102 15.57 -2.12 -14.38
CA ALA A 102 16.67 -1.18 -14.60
C ALA A 102 17.71 -1.26 -13.45
N ALA A 103 17.26 -1.31 -12.20
CA ALA A 103 18.15 -1.45 -11.05
C ALA A 103 18.99 -2.74 -11.12
N VAL A 104 18.37 -3.88 -11.49
CA VAL A 104 19.10 -5.15 -11.71
C VAL A 104 20.18 -4.99 -12.77
N ARG A 105 19.84 -4.40 -13.94
CA ARG A 105 20.79 -4.21 -15.06
C ARG A 105 21.93 -3.27 -14.69
N LEU A 106 21.63 -2.17 -13.98
CA LEU A 106 22.62 -1.15 -13.61
C LEU A 106 23.56 -1.63 -12.50
N THR A 107 23.01 -2.29 -11.46
CA THR A 107 23.80 -2.75 -10.32
C THR A 107 24.47 -4.08 -10.55
N ARG A 108 23.98 -4.89 -11.50
CA ARG A 108 24.34 -6.29 -11.74
C ARG A 108 24.12 -7.21 -10.53
N LEU A 109 23.35 -6.76 -9.54
CA LEU A 109 22.93 -7.57 -8.41
C LEU A 109 21.81 -8.53 -8.83
N SER A 110 21.70 -9.66 -8.15
CA SER A 110 20.60 -10.60 -8.41
C SER A 110 19.24 -9.98 -8.07
N LEU A 111 18.21 -10.34 -8.83
CA LEU A 111 16.85 -9.82 -8.67
C LEU A 111 16.33 -9.97 -7.22
N PRO A 112 16.52 -11.10 -6.49
CA PRO A 112 16.08 -11.21 -5.10
C PRO A 112 16.73 -10.18 -4.17
N ILE A 113 18.01 -9.84 -4.38
CA ILE A 113 18.72 -8.81 -3.58
C ILE A 113 18.13 -7.43 -3.88
N VAL A 114 17.90 -7.11 -5.14
CA VAL A 114 17.31 -5.82 -5.56
C VAL A 114 15.90 -5.67 -4.99
N LEU A 115 15.07 -6.73 -5.04
CA LEU A 115 13.72 -6.70 -4.45
C LEU A 115 13.74 -6.48 -2.93
N LEU A 116 14.64 -7.16 -2.21
CA LEU A 116 14.82 -6.95 -0.77
C LEU A 116 15.23 -5.49 -0.49
N ALA A 117 16.15 -4.94 -1.28
CA ALA A 117 16.56 -3.53 -1.15
C ALA A 117 15.40 -2.56 -1.40
N PHE A 118 14.57 -2.80 -2.43
CA PHE A 118 13.37 -2.00 -2.68
C PHE A 118 12.35 -2.12 -1.55
N HIS A 119 12.16 -3.31 -0.99
CA HIS A 119 11.26 -3.54 0.15
C HIS A 119 11.75 -2.78 1.39
N LEU A 120 13.00 -2.93 1.79
CA LEU A 120 13.60 -2.22 2.92
C LEU A 120 13.54 -0.70 2.71
N ALA A 121 13.89 -0.21 1.51
CA ALA A 121 13.84 1.20 1.18
C ALA A 121 12.40 1.75 1.25
N SER A 122 11.40 1.00 0.79
CA SER A 122 10.00 1.44 0.83
C SER A 122 9.47 1.57 2.26
N ILE A 123 9.79 0.64 3.15
CA ILE A 123 9.44 0.73 4.58
C ILE A 123 10.18 1.91 5.22
N TRP A 124 11.48 2.04 4.98
CA TRP A 124 12.28 3.13 5.51
C TRP A 124 11.76 4.50 5.07
N LEU A 125 11.47 4.66 3.78
CA LEU A 125 10.90 5.89 3.22
C LEU A 125 9.51 6.20 3.81
N THR A 126 8.67 5.19 4.02
CA THR A 126 7.34 5.35 4.62
C THR A 126 7.45 5.84 6.06
N LEU A 127 8.31 5.22 6.87
CA LEU A 127 8.52 5.61 8.26
C LEU A 127 9.21 6.99 8.38
N PHE A 128 10.14 7.29 7.47
CA PHE A 128 10.77 8.60 7.40
C PHE A 128 9.78 9.70 6.98
N ALA A 129 8.94 9.44 5.97
CA ALA A 129 7.87 10.35 5.57
C ALA A 129 6.86 10.57 6.70
N ALA A 130 6.50 9.51 7.43
CA ALA A 130 5.67 9.58 8.62
C ALA A 130 6.31 10.41 9.74
N TRP A 131 7.61 10.27 9.97
CA TRP A 131 8.36 11.13 10.90
C TRP A 131 8.32 12.60 10.48
N MET A 132 8.50 12.88 9.19
CA MET A 132 8.40 14.25 8.65
C MET A 132 7.00 14.83 8.82
N LEU A 133 5.94 14.04 8.56
CA LEU A 133 4.55 14.42 8.73
C LEU A 133 4.22 14.65 10.22
N ALA A 134 4.62 13.72 11.09
CA ALA A 134 4.46 13.82 12.54
C ALA A 134 5.15 15.08 13.11
N GLY A 135 6.32 15.44 12.55
CA GLY A 135 7.04 16.66 12.96
C GLY A 135 6.30 17.96 12.67
N ARG A 136 5.31 17.95 11.76
CA ARG A 136 4.44 19.09 11.46
C ARG A 136 3.21 19.13 12.37
N CYS A 137 2.82 17.98 12.91
CA CYS A 137 1.61 17.81 13.71
C CYS A 137 1.87 17.85 15.22
N TRP A 138 3.05 17.44 15.67
CA TRP A 138 3.39 17.36 17.10
C TRP A 138 4.78 17.90 17.38
N THR A 139 4.92 18.63 18.50
CA THR A 139 6.20 19.23 18.92
C THR A 139 7.03 18.28 19.79
N SER A 140 6.38 17.47 20.63
CA SER A 140 7.07 16.61 21.57
C SER A 140 7.73 15.40 20.90
N ARG A 141 8.95 15.06 21.32
CA ARG A 141 9.66 13.88 20.80
C ARG A 141 8.92 12.57 21.08
N PRO A 142 8.35 12.35 22.29
CA PRO A 142 7.56 11.14 22.55
C PRO A 142 6.35 11.00 21.64
N ALA A 143 5.61 12.09 21.32
CA ALA A 143 4.48 12.03 20.38
C ALA A 143 4.94 11.63 18.98
N ARG A 144 5.99 12.26 18.44
CA ARG A 144 6.53 11.92 17.12
C ARG A 144 7.02 10.47 17.06
N ALA A 145 7.77 10.03 18.07
CA ALA A 145 8.27 8.66 18.15
C ALA A 145 7.10 7.66 18.24
N GLY A 146 6.09 7.95 19.09
CA GLY A 146 4.90 7.12 19.22
C GLY A 146 4.12 6.96 17.94
N ALA A 147 3.95 8.05 17.18
CA ALA A 147 3.30 8.03 15.87
C ALA A 147 3.99 7.04 14.92
N VAL A 148 5.32 7.09 14.80
CA VAL A 148 6.07 6.25 13.86
C VAL A 148 6.22 4.81 14.39
N VAL A 149 6.36 4.61 15.70
CA VAL A 149 6.42 3.27 16.31
C VAL A 149 5.11 2.52 16.11
N LEU A 150 3.95 3.16 16.37
CA LEU A 150 2.67 2.51 16.16
C LEU A 150 2.45 2.16 14.68
N LEU A 151 2.82 3.07 13.78
CA LEU A 151 2.76 2.80 12.34
C LEU A 151 3.66 1.61 11.96
N ALA A 152 4.89 1.53 12.48
CA ALA A 152 5.80 0.41 12.22
C ALA A 152 5.24 -0.93 12.70
N CYS A 153 4.55 -0.96 13.85
CA CYS A 153 3.85 -2.14 14.34
C CYS A 153 2.64 -2.52 13.47
N TRP A 154 2.01 -1.56 12.82
CA TRP A 154 0.75 -1.75 12.08
C TRP A 154 0.91 -1.81 10.55
N LEU A 155 2.12 -1.97 10.03
CA LEU A 155 2.35 -2.02 8.57
C LEU A 155 1.55 -3.14 7.89
N ALA A 156 1.45 -4.32 8.49
CA ALA A 156 0.66 -5.44 7.96
C ALA A 156 -0.81 -5.42 8.44
N LEU A 157 -1.32 -4.30 8.99
CA LEU A 157 -2.73 -4.20 9.40
C LEU A 157 -3.63 -4.18 8.15
N PRO A 158 -4.64 -5.07 8.08
CA PRO A 158 -5.65 -5.01 7.03
C PRO A 158 -6.48 -3.72 7.10
N ILE A 159 -6.73 -3.11 5.94
CA ILE A 159 -7.55 -1.91 5.82
C ILE A 159 -8.99 -2.33 5.55
N ALA A 160 -9.76 -2.50 6.61
CA ALA A 160 -11.15 -2.97 6.55
C ALA A 160 -11.29 -4.20 5.61
N GLY A 161 -12.34 -4.28 4.78
CA GLY A 161 -12.55 -5.33 3.80
C GLY A 161 -11.98 -5.04 2.41
N THR A 162 -11.00 -4.13 2.28
CA THR A 162 -10.49 -3.65 0.98
C THR A 162 -9.49 -4.58 0.30
N ALA A 163 -9.17 -5.72 0.90
CA ALA A 163 -8.08 -6.62 0.48
C ALA A 163 -6.72 -5.91 0.36
N LEU A 164 -6.49 -4.86 1.17
CA LEU A 164 -5.20 -4.18 1.30
C LEU A 164 -4.66 -4.34 2.71
N LEU A 165 -3.36 -4.50 2.81
CA LEU A 165 -2.58 -4.16 3.99
C LEU A 165 -2.12 -2.70 3.89
N PHE A 166 -1.74 -2.08 5.00
CA PHE A 166 -1.15 -0.73 4.94
C PHE A 166 0.14 -0.74 4.13
N MET A 167 1.02 -1.71 4.37
CA MET A 167 2.12 -2.12 3.50
C MET A 167 2.20 -3.65 3.46
N ASP A 168 2.43 -4.19 2.28
CA ASP A 168 2.55 -5.63 2.07
C ASP A 168 3.92 -6.14 2.55
N PRO A 169 4.05 -7.44 2.92
CA PRO A 169 5.34 -8.05 3.28
C PRO A 169 6.22 -8.37 2.06
N TYR A 170 6.02 -7.65 0.97
CA TYR A 170 6.73 -7.75 -0.32
C TYR A 170 6.73 -6.40 -1.03
N ALA A 171 7.59 -6.24 -2.04
CA ALA A 171 7.65 -5.02 -2.84
C ALA A 171 6.66 -5.04 -4.01
N THR A 172 5.86 -3.99 -4.14
CA THR A 172 4.92 -3.74 -5.25
C THR A 172 4.95 -2.28 -5.67
N ALA A 173 4.20 -1.92 -6.68
CA ALA A 173 3.98 -0.52 -7.09
C ALA A 173 3.46 0.36 -5.94
N ARG A 174 2.60 -0.19 -5.06
CA ARG A 174 2.10 0.50 -3.86
C ARG A 174 3.20 0.81 -2.85
N SER A 175 4.21 -0.04 -2.74
CA SER A 175 5.29 0.13 -1.76
C SER A 175 6.04 1.45 -1.92
N LEU A 176 6.14 1.99 -3.14
CA LEU A 176 6.77 3.29 -3.41
C LEU A 176 5.75 4.44 -3.49
N SER A 177 4.49 4.19 -3.88
CA SER A 177 3.45 5.21 -3.89
C SER A 177 3.02 5.62 -2.47
N THR A 178 3.07 4.70 -1.50
CA THR A 178 2.70 4.98 -0.09
C THR A 178 3.58 6.04 0.56
N PRO A 179 4.93 5.95 0.58
CA PRO A 179 5.76 7.03 1.14
C PRO A 179 5.60 8.35 0.37
N ALA A 180 5.42 8.30 -0.95
CA ALA A 180 5.16 9.48 -1.76
C ALA A 180 3.85 10.19 -1.36
N MET A 181 2.77 9.44 -1.11
CA MET A 181 1.51 9.97 -0.57
C MET A 181 1.72 10.68 0.77
N VAL A 182 2.47 10.07 1.70
CA VAL A 182 2.75 10.66 3.03
C VAL A 182 3.55 11.95 2.89
N LEU A 183 4.54 11.99 1.98
CA LEU A 183 5.32 13.20 1.68
C LEU A 183 4.47 14.30 1.04
N ALA A 184 3.51 13.95 0.17
CA ALA A 184 2.58 14.91 -0.41
C ALA A 184 1.73 15.60 0.67
N LEU A 185 1.20 14.82 1.64
CA LEU A 185 0.47 15.39 2.79
C LEU A 185 1.37 16.28 3.66
N ALA A 186 2.64 15.89 3.86
CA ALA A 186 3.59 16.71 4.58
C ALA A 186 3.87 18.05 3.87
N GLY A 187 4.02 18.02 2.53
CA GLY A 187 4.15 19.22 1.71
C GLY A 187 2.90 20.11 1.75
N ALA A 188 1.72 19.50 1.69
CA ALA A 188 0.45 20.21 1.80
C ALA A 188 0.29 20.94 3.15
N LEU A 189 0.71 20.33 4.26
CA LEU A 189 0.73 20.99 5.57
C LEU A 189 1.67 22.22 5.58
N ASP A 190 2.82 22.15 4.91
CA ASP A 190 3.71 23.32 4.79
C ASP A 190 3.07 24.45 3.96
N MET A 191 2.19 24.11 3.00
CA MET A 191 1.46 25.10 2.19
C MET A 191 0.34 25.81 2.96
N ILE A 192 -0.31 25.14 3.92
CA ILE A 192 -1.41 25.71 4.72
C ILE A 192 -0.94 26.39 6.00
N ALA A 193 0.34 26.29 6.33
CA ALA A 193 0.90 26.96 7.50
C ALA A 193 0.62 28.48 7.44
N PRO A 194 0.27 29.12 8.57
CA PRO A 194 -0.04 30.56 8.62
C PRO A 194 1.04 31.41 7.98
N SER A 195 0.60 32.44 7.29
CA SER A 195 1.47 33.39 6.62
C SER A 195 1.86 34.50 7.61
N GLY A 196 3.07 34.45 8.17
CA GLY A 196 3.70 35.65 8.64
C GLY A 196 4.20 36.49 7.45
N LEU A 197 4.43 37.78 7.64
CA LEU A 197 5.04 38.68 6.64
C LEU A 197 6.52 38.34 6.37
N ARG A 198 7.04 37.24 6.89
CA ARG A 198 8.46 36.86 6.82
C ARG A 198 8.77 36.11 5.52
N ALA A 199 9.89 36.44 4.89
CA ALA A 199 10.41 35.74 3.70
C ALA A 199 10.54 34.21 3.91
N GLN A 200 10.82 33.78 5.13
CA GLN A 200 10.92 32.35 5.51
C GLN A 200 9.61 31.58 5.29
N ASP A 201 8.44 32.21 5.50
CA ASP A 201 7.15 31.57 5.30
C ASP A 201 6.85 31.34 3.80
N ALA A 202 7.28 32.26 2.95
CA ALA A 202 7.18 32.11 1.49
C ALA A 202 8.08 30.97 1.00
N ILE A 203 9.31 30.88 1.50
CA ILE A 203 10.25 29.77 1.18
C ILE A 203 9.68 28.43 1.65
N ARG A 204 9.14 28.35 2.86
CA ARG A 204 8.50 27.14 3.39
C ARG A 204 7.35 26.67 2.50
N ARG A 205 6.44 27.57 2.09
CA ARG A 205 5.34 27.24 1.21
C ARG A 205 5.80 26.77 -0.17
N ARG A 206 6.80 27.45 -0.77
CA ARG A 206 7.38 27.01 -2.04
C ARG A 206 7.99 25.62 -1.96
N ARG A 207 8.76 25.34 -0.90
CA ARG A 207 9.30 23.98 -0.63
C ARG A 207 8.20 22.97 -0.42
N GLY A 208 7.13 23.33 0.32
CA GLY A 208 5.96 22.49 0.52
C GLY A 208 5.25 22.17 -0.79
N PHE A 209 5.08 23.16 -1.67
CA PHE A 209 4.51 22.95 -3.01
C PHE A 209 5.36 21.99 -3.85
N VAL A 210 6.67 22.22 -3.93
CA VAL A 210 7.59 21.35 -4.69
C VAL A 210 7.56 19.93 -4.14
N LEU A 211 7.63 19.76 -2.81
CA LEU A 211 7.56 18.46 -2.17
C LEU A 211 6.25 17.74 -2.50
N CYS A 212 5.12 18.45 -2.41
CA CYS A 212 3.80 17.91 -2.72
C CYS A 212 3.70 17.49 -4.20
N ALA A 213 4.06 18.38 -5.12
CA ALA A 213 3.97 18.12 -6.56
C ALA A 213 4.85 16.97 -7.02
N VAL A 214 6.12 16.95 -6.60
CA VAL A 214 7.07 15.86 -6.93
C VAL A 214 6.60 14.53 -6.33
N SER A 215 6.10 14.55 -5.10
CA SER A 215 5.60 13.34 -4.45
C SER A 215 4.35 12.80 -5.12
N LEU A 216 3.39 13.65 -5.51
CA LEU A 216 2.21 13.21 -6.28
C LEU A 216 2.59 12.68 -7.67
N ALA A 217 3.54 13.31 -8.35
CA ALA A 217 4.06 12.82 -9.64
C ALA A 217 4.72 11.44 -9.48
N LEU A 218 5.54 11.24 -8.43
CA LEU A 218 6.14 9.95 -8.13
C LEU A 218 5.07 8.89 -7.80
N ALA A 219 4.08 9.26 -6.97
CA ALA A 219 2.97 8.35 -6.66
C ALA A 219 2.22 7.94 -7.93
N ALA A 220 1.95 8.88 -8.86
CA ALA A 220 1.28 8.62 -10.12
C ALA A 220 2.11 7.71 -11.05
N ALA A 221 3.41 7.92 -11.12
CA ALA A 221 4.32 7.08 -11.89
C ALA A 221 4.39 5.64 -11.36
N MET A 222 4.28 5.45 -10.04
CA MET A 222 4.30 4.13 -9.42
C MET A 222 2.93 3.45 -9.41
N HIS A 223 1.87 4.17 -9.02
CA HIS A 223 0.52 3.60 -8.89
C HIS A 223 -0.56 4.69 -9.11
N PRO A 224 -1.06 4.90 -10.34
CA PRO A 224 -1.97 5.99 -10.68
C PRO A 224 -3.22 6.09 -9.81
N LEU A 225 -3.85 4.95 -9.51
CA LEU A 225 -5.06 4.92 -8.68
C LEU A 225 -4.79 5.41 -7.25
N MET A 226 -3.71 4.97 -6.61
CA MET A 226 -3.34 5.44 -5.27
C MET A 226 -2.94 6.91 -5.28
N ALA A 227 -2.33 7.39 -6.36
CA ALA A 227 -2.03 8.81 -6.56
C ALA A 227 -3.30 9.66 -6.69
N ALA A 228 -4.35 9.16 -7.34
CA ALA A 228 -5.64 9.85 -7.41
C ALA A 228 -6.25 10.04 -6.02
N TYR A 229 -6.20 9.03 -5.15
CA TYR A 229 -6.65 9.17 -3.75
C TYR A 229 -5.77 10.14 -2.96
N ALA A 230 -4.44 10.09 -3.15
CA ALA A 230 -3.51 11.02 -2.53
C ALA A 230 -3.77 12.47 -2.97
N LEU A 231 -4.06 12.69 -4.25
CA LEU A 231 -4.44 13.99 -4.80
C LEU A 231 -5.74 14.50 -4.16
N GLY A 232 -6.78 13.67 -4.13
CA GLY A 232 -8.05 14.01 -3.49
C GLY A 232 -7.89 14.40 -2.02
N ALA A 233 -7.11 13.61 -1.26
CA ALA A 233 -6.78 13.91 0.13
C ALA A 233 -5.98 15.22 0.27
N THR A 234 -5.00 15.45 -0.61
CA THR A 234 -4.22 16.68 -0.64
C THR A 234 -5.11 17.90 -0.89
N LEU A 235 -6.01 17.83 -1.85
CA LEU A 235 -6.97 18.92 -2.14
C LEU A 235 -7.91 19.19 -0.95
N MET A 236 -8.45 18.13 -0.32
CA MET A 236 -9.27 18.27 0.89
C MET A 236 -8.47 18.86 2.07
N LEU A 237 -7.17 18.51 2.20
CA LEU A 237 -6.31 19.13 3.21
C LEU A 237 -6.07 20.62 2.91
N LEU A 238 -5.86 20.98 1.65
CA LEU A 238 -5.67 22.37 1.22
C LEU A 238 -6.93 23.23 1.45
N ALA A 239 -8.13 22.65 1.46
CA ALA A 239 -9.36 23.35 1.84
C ALA A 239 -9.29 23.94 3.27
N ALA A 240 -8.46 23.37 4.16
CA ALA A 240 -8.21 23.93 5.49
C ALA A 240 -7.53 25.32 5.48
N ARG A 241 -7.00 25.77 4.32
CA ARG A 241 -6.42 27.11 4.13
C ARG A 241 -7.47 28.23 4.12
N ALA A 242 -8.73 27.90 3.84
CA ALA A 242 -9.78 28.91 3.79
C ALA A 242 -9.88 29.68 5.11
N PRO A 243 -10.14 31.02 5.06
CA PRO A 243 -9.94 31.91 6.20
C PRO A 243 -10.89 31.63 7.37
N ASN A 244 -12.10 31.19 7.10
CA ASN A 244 -13.08 30.94 8.16
C ASN A 244 -13.65 29.51 8.09
N ARG A 245 -14.33 29.08 9.17
CA ARG A 245 -14.89 27.74 9.31
C ARG A 245 -15.91 27.42 8.21
N THR A 246 -16.77 28.38 7.86
CA THR A 246 -17.81 28.20 6.84
C THR A 246 -17.18 27.91 5.48
N LEU A 247 -16.21 28.73 5.04
CA LEU A 247 -15.51 28.52 3.77
C LEU A 247 -14.73 27.20 3.74
N ARG A 248 -14.14 26.77 4.86
CA ARG A 248 -13.48 25.45 4.97
C ARG A 248 -14.47 24.32 4.74
N LEU A 249 -15.65 24.40 5.37
CA LEU A 249 -16.70 23.40 5.20
C LEU A 249 -17.26 23.42 3.77
N CYS A 250 -17.54 24.61 3.21
CA CYS A 250 -17.99 24.73 1.83
C CYS A 250 -16.97 24.18 0.83
N ALA A 251 -15.69 24.49 0.98
CA ALA A 251 -14.64 23.99 0.10
C ALA A 251 -14.52 22.45 0.18
N THR A 252 -14.54 21.89 1.40
CA THR A 252 -14.52 20.45 1.60
C THR A 252 -15.76 19.76 1.01
N ALA A 253 -16.95 20.33 1.24
CA ALA A 253 -18.20 19.82 0.68
C ALA A 253 -18.23 19.92 -0.85
N ALA A 254 -17.71 21.00 -1.43
CA ALA A 254 -17.59 21.14 -2.89
C ALA A 254 -16.67 20.09 -3.50
N LEU A 255 -15.52 19.80 -2.88
CA LEU A 255 -14.61 18.74 -3.32
C LEU A 255 -15.27 17.36 -3.23
N ALA A 256 -15.99 17.07 -2.14
CA ALA A 256 -16.73 15.83 -1.99
C ALA A 256 -17.85 15.71 -3.03
N ALA A 257 -18.61 16.76 -3.26
CA ALA A 257 -19.65 16.82 -4.29
C ALA A 257 -19.07 16.63 -5.69
N SER A 258 -17.90 17.24 -5.99
CA SER A 258 -17.20 17.07 -7.26
C SER A 258 -16.75 15.62 -7.47
N ALA A 259 -16.25 14.94 -6.43
CA ALA A 259 -15.87 13.54 -6.50
C ALA A 259 -17.09 12.63 -6.73
N LEU A 260 -18.22 12.90 -6.06
CA LEU A 260 -19.48 12.19 -6.27
C LEU A 260 -20.04 12.44 -7.68
N ALA A 261 -20.02 13.68 -8.16
CA ALA A 261 -20.46 14.01 -9.51
C ALA A 261 -19.59 13.33 -10.57
N LEU A 262 -18.26 13.30 -10.38
CA LEU A 262 -17.36 12.56 -11.27
C LEU A 262 -17.69 11.08 -11.29
N ALA A 263 -17.90 10.46 -10.12
CA ALA A 263 -18.29 9.05 -10.05
C ALA A 263 -19.64 8.79 -10.75
N ALA A 264 -20.62 9.68 -10.57
CA ALA A 264 -21.91 9.60 -11.26
C ALA A 264 -21.77 9.73 -12.78
N CYS A 265 -20.97 10.70 -13.26
CA CYS A 265 -20.69 10.88 -14.68
C CYS A 265 -20.00 9.63 -15.28
N LEU A 266 -18.97 9.11 -14.61
CA LEU A 266 -18.28 7.89 -15.06
C LEU A 266 -19.23 6.69 -15.13
N GLN A 267 -20.10 6.52 -14.12
CA GLN A 267 -21.12 5.47 -14.11
C GLN A 267 -22.14 5.64 -15.24
N ALA A 268 -22.56 6.88 -15.53
CA ALA A 268 -23.55 7.17 -16.56
C ALA A 268 -23.03 6.95 -17.99
N VAL A 269 -21.75 7.21 -18.25
CA VAL A 269 -21.13 7.01 -19.58
C VAL A 269 -20.57 5.59 -19.77
N ALA A 270 -20.48 4.79 -18.71
CA ALA A 270 -19.98 3.43 -18.77
C ALA A 270 -20.96 2.54 -19.55
N ARG A 271 -20.41 1.72 -20.44
CA ARG A 271 -21.22 0.76 -21.21
C ARG A 271 -21.63 -0.41 -20.31
N PRO A 272 -22.83 -1.01 -20.56
CA PRO A 272 -23.20 -2.27 -19.92
C PRO A 272 -22.15 -3.35 -20.19
N GLU A 273 -21.83 -4.11 -19.16
CA GLU A 273 -20.83 -5.17 -19.22
C GLU A 273 -21.49 -6.49 -19.67
N ASN A 274 -20.72 -7.36 -20.31
CA ASN A 274 -21.22 -8.67 -20.71
C ASN A 274 -21.30 -9.62 -19.50
N ALA A 275 -22.16 -10.64 -19.60
CA ALA A 275 -22.42 -11.58 -18.51
C ALA A 275 -21.18 -12.37 -18.05
N ALA A 276 -20.23 -12.62 -18.95
CA ALA A 276 -18.98 -13.32 -18.60
C ALA A 276 -18.09 -12.44 -17.70
N TYR A 277 -17.93 -11.16 -18.05
CA TYR A 277 -17.18 -10.22 -17.23
C TYR A 277 -17.87 -9.94 -15.89
N ILE A 278 -19.20 -9.78 -15.87
CA ILE A 278 -19.95 -9.59 -14.61
C ILE A 278 -19.67 -10.74 -13.64
N ARG A 279 -19.64 -11.99 -14.11
CA ARG A 279 -19.30 -13.15 -13.25
C ARG A 279 -17.91 -13.01 -12.64
N ILE A 280 -16.92 -12.52 -13.38
CA ILE A 280 -15.57 -12.28 -12.85
C ILE A 280 -15.58 -11.15 -11.84
N ALA A 281 -16.19 -10.01 -12.16
CA ALA A 281 -16.28 -8.85 -11.27
C ALA A 281 -16.91 -9.24 -9.91
N LEU A 282 -17.95 -10.06 -9.93
CA LEU A 282 -18.65 -10.53 -8.72
C LEU A 282 -17.80 -11.48 -7.85
N THR A 283 -16.75 -12.09 -8.40
CA THR A 283 -15.80 -12.87 -7.56
C THR A 283 -14.94 -11.96 -6.69
N ARG A 284 -14.86 -10.66 -6.98
CA ARG A 284 -14.09 -9.66 -6.23
C ARG A 284 -14.94 -9.06 -5.11
N THR A 285 -15.31 -9.86 -4.11
CA THR A 285 -16.21 -9.48 -3.02
C THR A 285 -15.77 -8.22 -2.28
N TYR A 286 -14.46 -7.98 -2.21
CA TYR A 286 -13.88 -6.77 -1.59
C TYR A 286 -14.21 -5.45 -2.34
N TRP A 287 -14.75 -5.50 -3.57
CA TRP A 287 -15.27 -4.32 -4.26
C TRP A 287 -16.62 -3.85 -3.73
N PHE A 288 -17.39 -4.75 -3.11
CA PHE A 288 -18.80 -4.56 -2.79
C PHE A 288 -19.03 -4.51 -1.27
N PRO A 289 -19.13 -3.32 -0.64
CA PRO A 289 -19.31 -3.22 0.81
C PRO A 289 -20.53 -3.98 1.35
N ALA A 290 -21.57 -4.16 0.52
CA ALA A 290 -22.77 -4.93 0.89
C ALA A 290 -22.49 -6.42 1.12
N GLN A 291 -21.37 -6.95 0.64
CA GLN A 291 -20.93 -8.34 0.84
C GLN A 291 -19.93 -8.51 1.99
N TRP A 292 -19.53 -7.40 2.63
CA TRP A 292 -18.54 -7.41 3.70
C TRP A 292 -19.13 -7.93 5.00
N ARG A 293 -18.28 -8.54 5.81
CA ARG A 293 -18.62 -8.97 7.16
C ARG A 293 -18.78 -7.74 8.09
N ARG A 294 -19.55 -7.90 9.17
CA ARG A 294 -19.84 -6.80 10.10
C ARG A 294 -18.57 -6.16 10.69
N PHE A 295 -17.54 -6.95 11.01
CA PHE A 295 -16.29 -6.44 11.54
C PHE A 295 -15.49 -5.62 10.49
N GLU A 296 -15.60 -5.95 9.20
CA GLU A 296 -14.99 -5.17 8.11
C GLU A 296 -15.67 -3.81 7.96
N LEU A 297 -17.01 -3.77 8.08
CA LEU A 297 -17.76 -2.52 8.12
C LEU A 297 -17.41 -1.68 9.35
N LEU A 298 -17.18 -2.31 10.50
CA LEU A 298 -16.68 -1.64 11.71
C LEU A 298 -15.31 -1.01 11.45
N GLY A 299 -14.47 -1.64 10.62
CA GLY A 299 -13.19 -1.11 10.15
C GLY A 299 -13.31 0.19 9.34
N LEU A 300 -14.48 0.49 8.75
CA LEU A 300 -14.75 1.81 8.16
C LEU A 300 -15.25 2.82 9.22
N ALA A 301 -16.20 2.40 10.05
CA ALA A 301 -16.87 3.31 10.98
C ALA A 301 -15.96 3.73 12.16
N ALA A 302 -15.25 2.80 12.78
CA ALA A 302 -14.46 3.05 13.99
C ALA A 302 -13.31 4.07 13.76
N PRO A 303 -12.49 3.98 12.70
CA PRO A 303 -11.47 4.99 12.41
C PRO A 303 -12.05 6.39 12.25
N LEU A 304 -13.18 6.52 11.55
CA LEU A 304 -13.84 7.81 11.36
C LEU A 304 -14.38 8.37 12.67
N ALA A 305 -14.99 7.53 13.52
CA ALA A 305 -15.49 7.94 14.85
C ALA A 305 -14.34 8.40 15.77
N ILE A 306 -13.24 7.65 15.83
CA ILE A 306 -12.08 7.99 16.66
C ILE A 306 -11.44 9.31 16.18
N LEU A 307 -11.23 9.47 14.88
CA LEU A 307 -10.67 10.70 14.32
C LEU A 307 -11.64 11.89 14.51
N SER A 308 -12.96 11.67 14.45
CA SER A 308 -13.96 12.69 14.74
C SER A 308 -13.86 13.12 16.20
N PHE A 309 -13.83 12.18 17.13
CA PHE A 309 -13.64 12.49 18.55
C PHE A 309 -12.35 13.31 18.77
N TYR A 310 -11.23 12.90 18.14
CA TYR A 310 -9.98 13.66 18.21
C TYR A 310 -10.11 15.07 17.65
N ALA A 311 -10.68 15.22 16.43
CA ALA A 311 -10.75 16.49 15.70
C ALA A 311 -11.63 17.54 16.41
N TRP A 312 -12.64 17.11 17.20
CA TRP A 312 -13.57 18.01 17.91
C TRP A 312 -13.39 18.03 19.44
N SER A 313 -12.53 17.16 20.00
CA SER A 313 -12.26 17.17 21.44
C SER A 313 -11.45 18.40 21.86
N LYS A 314 -11.77 18.92 23.06
CA LYS A 314 -10.99 19.99 23.71
C LYS A 314 -9.65 19.46 24.30
N LEU A 315 -9.41 18.15 24.23
CA LEU A 315 -8.22 17.48 24.80
C LEU A 315 -6.89 18.03 24.25
N ALA A 316 -6.91 18.55 23.02
CA ALA A 316 -5.75 19.16 22.37
C ALA A 316 -5.46 20.60 22.84
N LYS A 317 -6.36 21.25 23.61
CA LYS A 317 -6.21 22.64 24.05
C LYS A 317 -5.31 22.83 25.27
N THR A 318 -4.85 21.76 25.92
CA THR A 318 -4.17 21.83 27.23
C THR A 318 -2.63 21.84 27.16
N THR A 319 -2.03 21.92 26.00
CA THR A 319 -0.56 21.98 25.87
C THR A 319 -0.12 23.33 25.33
N SER A 320 0.37 24.17 26.24
CA SER A 320 1.16 25.42 26.06
C SER A 320 0.57 26.53 25.18
N ALA A 321 0.28 27.67 25.78
CA ALA A 321 -0.24 28.89 25.17
C ALA A 321 0.65 29.54 24.08
N HIS A 322 1.77 28.92 23.68
CA HIS A 322 2.74 29.48 22.74
C HIS A 322 2.94 28.70 21.42
N SER A 323 2.14 27.64 21.13
CA SER A 323 2.34 26.85 19.92
C SER A 323 1.01 26.54 19.23
N PHE A 324 0.38 27.53 18.60
CA PHE A 324 -0.87 27.38 17.82
C PHE A 324 -0.71 26.48 16.58
N LEU A 325 0.48 26.41 15.97
CA LEU A 325 0.70 25.79 14.66
C LEU A 325 0.56 24.25 14.59
N PRO A 326 1.14 23.44 15.49
CA PRO A 326 1.10 21.98 15.35
C PRO A 326 -0.27 21.37 15.63
N ILE A 327 -1.03 21.92 16.57
CA ILE A 327 -2.36 21.42 16.94
C ILE A 327 -3.37 21.63 15.80
N GLU A 328 -3.31 22.79 15.13
CA GLU A 328 -4.16 23.05 13.98
C GLU A 328 -3.83 22.11 12.82
N ALA A 329 -2.55 21.81 12.58
CA ALA A 329 -2.12 20.88 11.53
C ALA A 329 -2.62 19.45 11.79
N SER A 330 -2.55 18.93 13.00
CA SER A 330 -3.04 17.59 13.34
C SER A 330 -4.56 17.49 13.22
N HIS A 331 -5.30 18.52 13.63
CA HIS A 331 -6.76 18.59 13.46
C HIS A 331 -7.17 18.75 11.99
N ALA A 332 -6.42 19.51 11.19
CA ALA A 332 -6.66 19.62 9.76
C ALA A 332 -6.46 18.26 9.07
N LEU A 333 -5.40 17.53 9.45
CA LEU A 333 -5.12 16.19 8.95
C LEU A 333 -6.25 15.20 9.33
N ALA A 334 -6.73 15.23 10.57
CA ALA A 334 -7.83 14.38 11.01
C ALA A 334 -9.14 14.71 10.27
N ARG A 335 -9.49 16.00 10.12
CA ARG A 335 -10.68 16.43 9.36
C ARG A 335 -10.61 16.04 7.89
N MET A 336 -9.44 16.16 7.27
CA MET A 336 -9.19 15.68 5.90
C MET A 336 -9.45 14.17 5.81
N ALA A 337 -8.91 13.36 6.72
CA ALA A 337 -9.09 11.91 6.72
C ALA A 337 -10.57 11.52 6.87
N ILE A 338 -11.31 12.22 7.74
CA ILE A 338 -12.77 12.03 7.90
C ILE A 338 -13.50 12.36 6.59
N ALA A 339 -13.17 13.47 5.95
CA ALA A 339 -13.81 13.88 4.70
C ALA A 339 -13.53 12.89 3.57
N VAL A 340 -12.27 12.44 3.41
CA VAL A 340 -11.86 11.41 2.45
C VAL A 340 -12.63 10.11 2.70
N GLY A 341 -12.63 9.62 3.93
CA GLY A 341 -13.29 8.37 4.29
C GLY A 341 -14.81 8.43 4.07
N ALA A 342 -15.47 9.51 4.51
CA ALA A 342 -16.91 9.70 4.31
C ALA A 342 -17.28 9.79 2.82
N THR A 343 -16.51 10.55 2.02
CA THR A 343 -16.71 10.65 0.56
C THR A 343 -16.54 9.30 -0.11
N SER A 344 -15.49 8.54 0.25
CA SER A 344 -15.23 7.21 -0.30
C SER A 344 -16.34 6.22 0.06
N CYS A 345 -16.86 6.26 1.29
CA CYS A 345 -18.01 5.45 1.70
C CYS A 345 -19.25 5.80 0.87
N LEU A 346 -19.54 7.09 0.68
CA LEU A 346 -20.70 7.51 -0.12
C LEU A 346 -20.57 7.05 -1.58
N ILE A 347 -19.40 7.22 -2.19
CA ILE A 347 -19.15 6.74 -3.56
C ILE A 347 -19.35 5.22 -3.63
N ALA A 348 -18.79 4.46 -2.69
CA ALA A 348 -18.90 3.01 -2.69
C ALA A 348 -20.35 2.54 -2.49
N LEU A 349 -21.10 3.13 -1.54
CA LEU A 349 -22.47 2.78 -1.26
C LEU A 349 -23.42 3.10 -2.42
N LEU A 350 -23.18 4.20 -3.13
CA LEU A 350 -24.02 4.63 -4.25
C LEU A 350 -23.70 3.87 -5.54
N PHE A 351 -22.44 3.61 -5.84
CA PHE A 351 -22.00 3.16 -7.16
C PHE A 351 -21.33 1.78 -7.19
N ALA A 352 -20.73 1.29 -6.09
CA ALA A 352 -20.10 -0.03 -6.05
C ALA A 352 -21.11 -1.10 -5.62
N ARG A 353 -22.07 -1.41 -6.48
CA ARG A 353 -23.17 -2.37 -6.21
C ARG A 353 -23.02 -3.61 -7.08
N ALA A 354 -23.15 -4.79 -6.48
CA ALA A 354 -23.08 -6.07 -7.19
C ALA A 354 -24.19 -6.25 -8.27
N ALA A 355 -25.36 -5.63 -8.06
CA ALA A 355 -26.48 -5.69 -9.00
C ALA A 355 -26.44 -4.59 -10.09
N ALA A 356 -25.34 -3.84 -10.21
CA ALA A 356 -25.20 -2.80 -11.23
C ALA A 356 -24.97 -3.42 -12.62
N THR A 357 -25.36 -2.69 -13.68
CA THR A 357 -25.13 -3.09 -15.08
C THR A 357 -23.68 -2.82 -15.53
N THR A 358 -22.95 -2.04 -14.76
CA THR A 358 -21.53 -1.76 -14.94
C THR A 358 -20.84 -1.64 -13.58
N HIS A 359 -19.64 -2.20 -13.46
CA HIS A 359 -18.85 -2.21 -12.25
C HIS A 359 -17.65 -1.25 -12.32
N LEU A 360 -17.68 -0.24 -13.21
CA LEU A 360 -16.57 0.70 -13.41
C LEU A 360 -16.13 1.37 -12.11
N ILE A 361 -17.05 1.87 -11.29
CA ILE A 361 -16.72 2.51 -10.01
C ILE A 361 -16.25 1.47 -8.97
N ALA A 362 -16.86 0.28 -8.94
CA ALA A 362 -16.40 -0.80 -8.08
C ALA A 362 -14.94 -1.20 -8.41
N ARG A 363 -14.59 -1.29 -9.70
CA ARG A 363 -13.24 -1.55 -10.20
C ARG A 363 -12.23 -0.48 -9.78
N LEU A 364 -12.63 0.78 -9.66
CA LEU A 364 -11.79 1.84 -9.09
C LEU A 364 -11.60 1.71 -7.57
N GLN A 365 -12.34 0.84 -6.89
CA GLN A 365 -12.15 0.47 -5.49
C GLN A 365 -12.06 1.68 -4.53
N PRO A 366 -13.06 2.58 -4.47
CA PRO A 366 -12.98 3.86 -3.76
C PRO A 366 -12.61 3.71 -2.27
N LEU A 367 -12.96 2.61 -1.62
CA LEU A 367 -12.64 2.35 -0.22
C LEU A 367 -11.13 2.12 0.04
N ARG A 368 -10.30 1.91 -0.99
CA ARG A 368 -8.83 1.91 -0.83
C ARG A 368 -8.27 3.25 -0.35
N ALA A 369 -9.00 4.35 -0.51
CA ALA A 369 -8.67 5.64 0.10
C ALA A 369 -8.59 5.58 1.64
N PHE A 370 -9.19 4.56 2.27
CA PHE A 370 -9.05 4.29 3.70
C PHE A 370 -7.60 4.01 4.14
N GLN A 371 -6.68 3.69 3.24
CA GLN A 371 -5.25 3.67 3.58
C GLN A 371 -4.80 4.99 4.20
N ILE A 372 -5.31 6.14 3.69
CA ILE A 372 -5.02 7.47 4.22
C ILE A 372 -5.67 7.66 5.61
N VAL A 373 -6.90 7.18 5.78
CA VAL A 373 -7.61 7.24 7.07
C VAL A 373 -6.86 6.45 8.14
N TYR A 374 -6.43 5.23 7.83
CA TYR A 374 -5.67 4.36 8.73
C TYR A 374 -4.27 4.93 9.05
N LEU A 375 -3.61 5.57 8.06
CA LEU A 375 -2.36 6.32 8.29
C LEU A 375 -2.56 7.38 9.38
N VAL A 376 -3.56 8.26 9.16
CA VAL A 376 -3.82 9.37 10.09
C VAL A 376 -4.25 8.86 11.46
N LEU A 377 -5.04 7.78 11.51
CA LEU A 377 -5.42 7.10 12.75
C LEU A 377 -4.18 6.58 13.50
N ALA A 378 -3.30 5.83 12.83
CA ALA A 378 -2.09 5.27 13.43
C ALA A 378 -1.17 6.38 13.97
N LEU A 379 -0.95 7.44 13.18
CA LEU A 379 -0.12 8.56 13.62
C LEU A 379 -0.73 9.30 14.82
N THR A 380 -2.05 9.52 14.81
CA THR A 380 -2.76 10.24 15.88
C THR A 380 -2.79 9.43 17.18
N LEU A 381 -3.16 8.15 17.11
CA LEU A 381 -3.16 7.26 18.27
C LEU A 381 -1.76 7.04 18.82
N GLY A 382 -0.78 6.80 17.94
CA GLY A 382 0.61 6.62 18.32
C GLY A 382 1.18 7.87 18.99
N ALA A 383 0.88 9.06 18.48
CA ALA A 383 1.28 10.32 19.11
C ALA A 383 0.67 10.49 20.50
N TYR A 384 -0.62 10.19 20.62
CA TYR A 384 -1.32 10.24 21.93
C TYR A 384 -0.71 9.25 22.93
N LEU A 385 -0.49 8.00 22.53
CA LEU A 385 0.14 6.97 23.36
C LEU A 385 1.56 7.38 23.77
N GLY A 386 2.37 7.87 22.82
CA GLY A 386 3.73 8.33 23.08
C GLY A 386 3.79 9.47 24.09
N GLU A 387 2.90 10.44 23.97
CA GLU A 387 2.90 11.64 24.82
C GLU A 387 2.29 11.39 26.21
N ARG A 388 1.19 10.64 26.29
CA ARG A 388 0.43 10.48 27.53
C ARG A 388 0.83 9.24 28.32
N LEU A 389 1.08 8.12 27.64
CA LEU A 389 1.30 6.82 28.29
C LEU A 389 2.78 6.45 28.36
N LEU A 390 3.48 6.48 27.22
CA LEU A 390 4.87 6.01 27.14
C LEU A 390 5.85 7.06 27.67
N ARG A 391 5.61 8.33 27.35
CA ARG A 391 6.41 9.49 27.81
C ARG A 391 7.92 9.28 27.56
N ARG A 392 8.77 9.53 28.57
CA ARG A 392 10.22 9.31 28.53
C ARG A 392 10.66 8.07 29.33
N ILE A 393 9.76 7.08 29.50
CA ILE A 393 10.00 5.90 30.33
C ILE A 393 10.36 4.69 29.44
N PRO A 394 11.66 4.29 29.34
CA PRO A 394 12.12 3.32 28.35
C PRO A 394 11.44 1.95 28.41
N TRP A 395 11.17 1.43 29.62
CA TRP A 395 10.53 0.12 29.76
C TRP A 395 9.11 0.07 29.20
N ARG A 396 8.35 1.19 29.25
CA ARG A 396 7.01 1.27 28.65
C ARG A 396 7.06 1.17 27.13
N TRP A 397 8.09 1.77 26.50
CA TRP A 397 8.33 1.63 25.07
C TRP A 397 8.67 0.18 24.71
N ALA A 398 9.56 -0.47 25.49
CA ALA A 398 9.91 -1.86 25.27
C ALA A 398 8.66 -2.76 25.42
N ALA A 399 7.88 -2.59 26.48
CA ALA A 399 6.65 -3.37 26.69
C ALA A 399 5.62 -3.17 25.57
N ALA A 400 5.39 -1.91 25.12
CA ALA A 400 4.47 -1.62 24.03
C ALA A 400 4.95 -2.23 22.71
N MET A 401 6.24 -2.12 22.37
CA MET A 401 6.81 -2.71 21.16
C MET A 401 6.77 -4.25 21.21
N LEU A 402 7.05 -4.87 22.34
CA LEU A 402 6.96 -6.32 22.49
C LEU A 402 5.51 -6.81 22.35
N LEU A 403 4.55 -6.12 22.96
CA LEU A 403 3.14 -6.48 22.87
C LEU A 403 2.61 -6.32 21.43
N LEU A 404 2.74 -5.12 20.85
CA LEU A 404 2.22 -4.84 19.53
C LEU A 404 2.99 -5.60 18.44
N GLY A 405 4.31 -5.68 18.57
CA GLY A 405 5.16 -6.46 17.66
C GLY A 405 4.87 -7.95 17.75
N GLY A 406 4.63 -8.48 18.96
CA GLY A 406 4.25 -9.88 19.18
C GLY A 406 2.91 -10.23 18.51
N ILE A 407 1.92 -9.34 18.62
CA ILE A 407 0.62 -9.50 17.93
C ILE A 407 0.82 -9.50 16.40
N SER A 408 1.58 -8.56 15.86
CA SER A 408 1.85 -8.47 14.42
C SER A 408 2.64 -9.69 13.92
N PHE A 409 3.64 -10.14 14.69
CA PHE A 409 4.41 -11.36 14.39
C PHE A 409 3.51 -12.60 14.37
N ALA A 410 2.64 -12.77 15.37
CA ALA A 410 1.70 -13.88 15.41
C ALA A 410 0.76 -13.86 14.21
N ALA A 411 0.21 -12.68 13.87
CA ALA A 411 -0.65 -12.51 12.69
C ALA A 411 0.08 -12.85 11.38
N ALA A 412 1.32 -12.39 11.20
CA ALA A 412 2.13 -12.71 10.04
C ALA A 412 2.43 -14.22 9.93
N ARG A 413 2.72 -14.88 11.08
CA ARG A 413 2.93 -16.33 11.11
C ARG A 413 1.67 -17.14 10.81
N THR A 414 0.49 -16.64 11.15
CA THR A 414 -0.78 -17.29 10.77
C THR A 414 -1.13 -17.10 9.30
N ALA A 415 -0.68 -16.00 8.68
CA ALA A 415 -0.89 -15.76 7.25
C ALA A 415 0.00 -16.65 6.35
N PHE A 416 1.24 -16.95 6.79
CA PHE A 416 2.22 -17.74 6.04
C PHE A 416 2.82 -18.88 6.92
N PRO A 417 2.00 -19.88 7.32
CA PRO A 417 2.40 -20.87 8.31
C PRO A 417 3.50 -21.82 7.82
N ASN A 418 3.53 -22.15 6.53
CA ASN A 418 4.44 -23.12 5.93
C ASN A 418 5.70 -22.48 5.33
N SER A 419 5.69 -21.18 5.12
CA SER A 419 6.83 -20.45 4.56
C SER A 419 7.83 -20.03 5.64
N ASN A 420 9.07 -19.73 5.23
CA ASN A 420 10.02 -19.05 6.09
C ASN A 420 9.44 -17.66 6.42
N HIS A 421 9.53 -17.22 7.68
CA HIS A 421 9.07 -15.89 8.06
C HIS A 421 9.80 -14.77 7.29
N LEU A 422 11.08 -15.00 6.98
CA LEU A 422 11.89 -14.15 6.11
C LEU A 422 12.42 -15.03 4.96
N GLU A 423 11.87 -14.86 3.77
CA GLU A 423 12.31 -15.52 2.54
C GLU A 423 13.50 -14.74 1.92
N LEU A 424 14.64 -14.80 2.62
CA LEU A 424 15.83 -14.05 2.23
C LEU A 424 16.53 -14.67 1.01
N PRO A 425 17.21 -13.85 0.18
CA PRO A 425 18.01 -14.34 -0.94
C PRO A 425 19.04 -15.39 -0.50
N GLY A 426 19.10 -16.52 -1.22
CA GLY A 426 20.03 -17.62 -0.93
C GLY A 426 19.57 -18.60 0.12
N ILE A 427 18.44 -18.39 0.79
CA ILE A 427 17.84 -19.34 1.73
C ILE A 427 16.83 -20.21 0.98
N ALA A 428 16.96 -21.55 1.11
CA ALA A 428 16.02 -22.48 0.51
C ALA A 428 14.62 -22.32 1.12
N PRO A 429 13.54 -22.37 0.31
CA PRO A 429 12.18 -22.26 0.82
C PRO A 429 11.82 -23.50 1.64
N ARG A 430 11.16 -23.29 2.77
CA ARG A 430 10.59 -24.35 3.60
C ARG A 430 9.29 -24.89 3.00
N ASN A 431 8.53 -24.04 2.31
CA ASN A 431 7.23 -24.36 1.74
C ASN A 431 7.35 -25.44 0.66
N PRO A 432 6.63 -26.60 0.77
CA PRO A 432 6.72 -27.68 -0.22
C PRO A 432 6.25 -27.29 -1.63
N TRP A 433 5.26 -26.37 -1.76
CA TRP A 433 4.83 -25.88 -3.05
C TRP A 433 5.94 -25.06 -3.72
N ALA A 434 6.56 -24.16 -2.98
CA ALA A 434 7.69 -23.38 -3.49
C ALA A 434 8.89 -24.27 -3.91
N GLN A 435 9.16 -25.35 -3.16
CA GLN A 435 10.17 -26.36 -3.55
C GLN A 435 9.81 -27.03 -4.87
N ALA A 436 8.57 -27.45 -5.03
CA ALA A 436 8.09 -28.04 -6.28
C ALA A 436 8.19 -27.06 -7.46
N PHE A 437 7.82 -25.79 -7.25
CA PHE A 437 7.93 -24.75 -8.28
C PHE A 437 9.40 -24.47 -8.68
N LEU A 438 10.33 -24.53 -7.73
CA LEU A 438 11.77 -24.49 -8.04
C LEU A 438 12.23 -25.69 -8.85
N TRP A 439 11.76 -26.91 -8.51
CA TRP A 439 12.05 -28.09 -9.31
C TRP A 439 11.55 -27.93 -10.76
N VAL A 440 10.34 -27.38 -10.96
CA VAL A 440 9.81 -27.07 -12.30
C VAL A 440 10.76 -26.14 -13.06
N ARG A 441 11.24 -25.08 -12.42
CA ARG A 441 12.17 -24.14 -13.04
C ARG A 441 13.42 -24.82 -13.58
N ASP A 442 13.95 -25.77 -12.82
CA ASP A 442 15.26 -26.35 -13.09
C ASP A 442 15.17 -27.61 -13.97
N ASN A 443 14.00 -28.27 -14.06
CA ASN A 443 13.87 -29.59 -14.70
C ASN A 443 12.86 -29.65 -15.87
N THR A 444 12.24 -28.53 -16.26
CA THR A 444 11.27 -28.52 -17.36
C THR A 444 11.66 -27.56 -18.48
N PRO A 445 11.17 -27.74 -19.72
CA PRO A 445 11.43 -26.82 -20.82
C PRO A 445 10.86 -25.41 -20.55
N LYS A 446 11.53 -24.34 -20.99
CA LYS A 446 11.07 -22.96 -20.82
C LYS A 446 9.73 -22.65 -21.49
N ASN A 447 9.41 -23.37 -22.57
CA ASN A 447 8.15 -23.23 -23.31
C ASN A 447 7.03 -24.14 -22.81
N ALA A 448 7.24 -24.89 -21.71
CA ALA A 448 6.20 -25.69 -21.11
C ALA A 448 5.04 -24.85 -20.62
N LEU A 449 3.80 -25.31 -20.88
CA LEU A 449 2.57 -24.74 -20.34
C LEU A 449 2.04 -25.66 -19.23
N PHE A 450 1.81 -25.08 -18.09
CA PHE A 450 1.34 -25.76 -16.88
C PHE A 450 -0.15 -25.51 -16.64
N ALA A 451 -0.82 -26.50 -16.06
CA ALA A 451 -2.10 -26.35 -15.40
C ALA A 451 -1.98 -26.75 -13.93
N LEU A 452 -2.67 -26.03 -13.07
CA LEU A 452 -2.82 -26.27 -11.63
C LEU A 452 -4.31 -26.32 -11.30
N ASP A 453 -4.69 -26.70 -10.08
CA ASP A 453 -6.08 -26.42 -9.65
C ASP A 453 -6.36 -24.94 -9.80
N ALA A 454 -7.54 -24.57 -10.29
CA ALA A 454 -7.89 -23.18 -10.60
C ALA A 454 -7.62 -22.22 -9.43
N ASP A 455 -7.89 -22.66 -8.21
CA ASP A 455 -7.71 -21.88 -6.97
C ASP A 455 -6.54 -22.42 -6.10
N TYR A 456 -5.46 -22.90 -6.74
CA TYR A 456 -4.31 -23.48 -6.05
C TYR A 456 -3.68 -22.53 -5.01
N ILE A 457 -3.71 -21.23 -5.30
CA ILE A 457 -3.08 -20.19 -4.47
C ILE A 457 -3.74 -20.05 -3.09
N ASN A 458 -4.97 -20.52 -2.95
CA ASN A 458 -5.70 -20.59 -1.68
C ASN A 458 -5.70 -22.02 -1.08
N ALA A 459 -4.94 -22.96 -1.67
CA ALA A 459 -4.85 -24.32 -1.16
C ALA A 459 -4.16 -24.34 0.23
N PRO A 460 -4.61 -25.20 1.13
CA PRO A 460 -3.97 -25.32 2.46
C PRO A 460 -2.46 -25.60 2.35
N GLY A 461 -1.66 -24.76 2.99
CA GLY A 461 -0.20 -24.90 3.05
C GLY A 461 0.56 -24.35 1.84
N GLU A 462 -0.13 -23.76 0.89
CA GLU A 462 0.47 -23.13 -0.29
C GLU A 462 1.05 -21.74 0.07
N ASP A 463 0.44 -21.01 0.99
CA ASP A 463 0.86 -19.72 1.51
C ASP A 463 0.92 -18.61 0.43
N ALA A 464 -0.02 -18.63 -0.50
CA ALA A 464 -0.17 -17.65 -1.59
C ALA A 464 1.06 -17.51 -2.52
N GLN A 465 1.87 -18.57 -2.68
CA GLN A 465 3.07 -18.58 -3.52
C GLN A 465 2.71 -18.57 -5.01
N CYS A 466 3.18 -17.59 -5.75
CA CYS A 466 2.87 -17.44 -7.16
C CYS A 466 3.72 -18.41 -8.02
N PHE A 467 3.07 -19.38 -8.68
CA PHE A 467 3.71 -20.35 -9.56
C PHE A 467 4.63 -19.69 -10.59
N ARG A 468 4.11 -18.75 -11.39
CA ARG A 468 4.90 -18.09 -12.45
C ARG A 468 6.14 -17.40 -11.91
N ALA A 469 6.02 -16.77 -10.74
CA ALA A 469 7.14 -16.07 -10.12
C ALA A 469 8.29 -17.00 -9.75
N ILE A 470 8.00 -18.22 -9.26
CA ILE A 470 9.00 -19.16 -8.80
C ILE A 470 9.45 -20.08 -9.94
N ALA A 471 8.50 -20.74 -10.59
CA ALA A 471 8.74 -21.73 -11.63
C ALA A 471 9.28 -21.14 -12.96
N GLN A 472 9.05 -19.85 -13.22
CA GLN A 472 9.44 -19.19 -14.47
C GLN A 472 8.90 -19.93 -15.71
N ARG A 473 7.70 -20.45 -15.61
CA ARG A 473 6.99 -21.17 -16.68
C ARG A 473 5.62 -20.55 -16.89
N SER A 474 5.10 -20.69 -18.11
CA SER A 474 3.71 -20.35 -18.40
C SER A 474 2.77 -21.26 -17.64
N ALA A 475 1.66 -20.71 -17.19
CA ALA A 475 0.56 -21.47 -16.61
C ALA A 475 -0.77 -20.91 -17.11
N LEU A 476 -1.79 -21.74 -17.15
CA LEU A 476 -3.16 -21.28 -17.35
C LEU A 476 -3.54 -20.30 -16.22
N PRO A 477 -4.46 -19.36 -16.48
CA PRO A 477 -4.83 -18.34 -15.50
C PRO A 477 -5.39 -18.94 -14.21
N ASP A 478 -4.94 -18.43 -13.05
CA ASP A 478 -5.49 -18.80 -11.75
C ASP A 478 -6.76 -18.00 -11.40
N TYR A 479 -7.52 -18.49 -10.39
CA TYR A 479 -8.75 -17.87 -9.94
C TYR A 479 -8.53 -16.54 -9.24
N SER A 480 -7.50 -16.46 -8.42
CA SER A 480 -7.29 -15.34 -7.50
C SER A 480 -6.58 -14.16 -8.19
N LYS A 481 -5.32 -14.33 -8.59
CA LYS A 481 -4.49 -13.23 -9.10
C LYS A 481 -4.81 -12.87 -10.54
N ASP A 482 -4.86 -13.85 -11.43
CA ASP A 482 -5.25 -13.63 -12.82
C ASP A 482 -6.74 -13.22 -12.93
N GLY A 483 -7.60 -13.74 -12.05
CA GLY A 483 -8.96 -13.25 -11.93
C GLY A 483 -9.05 -11.80 -11.46
N GLY A 484 -8.11 -11.36 -10.63
CA GLY A 484 -7.91 -9.95 -10.29
C GLY A 484 -7.60 -9.12 -11.54
N GLU A 485 -6.63 -9.55 -12.33
CA GLU A 485 -6.25 -8.88 -13.59
C GLU A 485 -7.41 -8.88 -14.61
N ALA A 486 -8.08 -10.01 -14.83
CA ALA A 486 -9.23 -10.10 -15.73
C ALA A 486 -10.41 -9.22 -15.27
N SER A 487 -10.54 -8.94 -13.97
CA SER A 487 -11.54 -8.00 -13.44
C SER A 487 -11.17 -6.53 -13.68
N ILE A 488 -9.89 -6.22 -13.87
CA ILE A 488 -9.40 -4.87 -14.20
C ILE A 488 -9.35 -4.68 -15.72
N ALA A 489 -8.89 -5.70 -16.47
CA ALA A 489 -8.73 -5.73 -17.92
C ALA A 489 -9.76 -6.69 -18.55
N PRO A 490 -10.94 -6.20 -18.99
CA PRO A 490 -12.04 -7.05 -19.51
C PRO A 490 -11.66 -7.89 -20.73
N GLU A 491 -10.64 -7.52 -21.48
CA GLU A 491 -10.09 -8.27 -22.62
C GLU A 491 -9.53 -9.64 -22.23
N LEU A 492 -9.09 -9.81 -20.98
CA LEU A 492 -8.59 -11.08 -20.45
C LEU A 492 -9.72 -12.07 -20.04
N THR A 493 -10.98 -11.60 -20.02
CA THR A 493 -12.16 -12.37 -19.60
C THR A 493 -12.26 -13.73 -20.27
N ALA A 494 -12.15 -13.76 -21.60
CA ALA A 494 -12.38 -15.00 -22.38
C ALA A 494 -11.30 -16.06 -22.09
N GLU A 495 -10.05 -15.65 -21.96
CA GLU A 495 -8.94 -16.54 -21.65
C GLU A 495 -9.05 -17.04 -20.20
N TRP A 496 -9.37 -16.15 -19.25
CA TRP A 496 -9.56 -16.54 -17.86
C TRP A 496 -10.70 -17.55 -17.70
N VAL A 497 -11.87 -17.32 -18.31
CA VAL A 497 -13.03 -18.23 -18.23
C VAL A 497 -12.68 -19.62 -18.77
N ARG A 498 -11.99 -19.69 -19.92
CA ARG A 498 -11.55 -20.97 -20.48
C ARG A 498 -10.55 -21.68 -19.59
N GLY A 499 -9.57 -20.95 -19.04
CA GLY A 499 -8.57 -21.49 -18.12
C GLY A 499 -9.21 -22.03 -16.86
N GLN A 500 -10.16 -21.28 -16.26
CA GLN A 500 -10.88 -21.72 -15.06
C GLN A 500 -11.68 -23.00 -15.30
N ALA A 501 -12.43 -23.09 -16.42
CA ALA A 501 -13.21 -24.27 -16.75
C ALA A 501 -12.33 -25.52 -16.92
N ALA A 502 -11.16 -25.36 -17.56
CA ALA A 502 -10.25 -26.47 -17.79
C ALA A 502 -9.51 -26.94 -16.52
N GLN A 503 -9.30 -26.05 -15.56
CA GLN A 503 -8.55 -26.31 -14.32
C GLN A 503 -9.47 -26.67 -13.13
N GLN A 504 -10.77 -26.65 -13.34
CA GLN A 504 -11.72 -26.96 -12.27
C GLN A 504 -11.52 -28.38 -11.74
N SER A 505 -11.21 -28.48 -10.44
CA SER A 505 -11.13 -29.77 -9.72
C SER A 505 -10.11 -30.76 -10.28
N LEU A 506 -8.97 -30.32 -10.82
CA LEU A 506 -7.94 -31.20 -11.38
C LEU A 506 -7.43 -32.24 -10.37
N SER A 507 -7.29 -31.86 -9.11
CA SER A 507 -6.81 -32.74 -8.04
C SER A 507 -7.93 -33.50 -7.32
N ALA A 508 -9.20 -33.31 -7.69
CA ALA A 508 -10.30 -33.99 -7.04
C ALA A 508 -10.21 -35.51 -7.22
N PRO A 509 -10.53 -36.34 -6.19
CA PRO A 509 -10.48 -37.79 -6.29
C PRO A 509 -11.37 -38.39 -7.38
N SER A 510 -12.46 -37.71 -7.74
CA SER A 510 -13.40 -38.10 -8.80
C SER A 510 -12.90 -37.80 -10.21
N THR A 511 -11.88 -36.95 -10.38
CA THR A 511 -11.40 -36.53 -11.70
C THR A 511 -10.45 -37.58 -12.27
N THR A 512 -10.82 -38.17 -13.40
CA THR A 512 -10.02 -39.18 -14.10
C THR A 512 -8.95 -38.55 -14.99
N ASP A 513 -7.92 -39.32 -15.34
CA ASP A 513 -6.87 -38.85 -16.27
C ASP A 513 -7.43 -38.55 -17.67
N ALA A 514 -8.42 -39.31 -18.15
CA ALA A 514 -9.10 -39.04 -19.40
C ALA A 514 -9.79 -37.65 -19.39
N GLN A 515 -10.44 -37.29 -18.29
CA GLN A 515 -11.07 -35.98 -18.15
C GLN A 515 -10.01 -34.86 -18.11
N ARG A 516 -8.87 -35.07 -17.43
CA ARG A 516 -7.75 -34.10 -17.42
C ARG A 516 -7.20 -33.90 -18.83
N VAL A 517 -6.96 -34.97 -19.58
CA VAL A 517 -6.49 -34.90 -20.98
C VAL A 517 -7.49 -34.15 -21.84
N ALA A 518 -8.78 -34.51 -21.79
CA ALA A 518 -9.82 -33.88 -22.60
C ALA A 518 -9.97 -32.38 -22.33
N ALA A 519 -9.79 -31.96 -21.06
CA ALA A 519 -9.89 -30.55 -20.68
C ALA A 519 -8.65 -29.72 -21.05
N LEU A 520 -7.45 -30.28 -20.97
CA LEU A 520 -6.19 -29.53 -20.96
C LEU A 520 -5.40 -29.64 -22.27
N GLN A 521 -5.45 -30.78 -22.97
CA GLN A 521 -4.73 -31.00 -24.22
C GLN A 521 -5.14 -30.00 -25.32
N PRO A 522 -6.44 -29.64 -25.49
CA PRO A 522 -6.84 -28.63 -26.48
C PRO A 522 -6.27 -27.22 -26.21
N LEU A 523 -5.82 -26.94 -24.97
CA LEU A 523 -5.19 -25.68 -24.57
C LEU A 523 -3.66 -25.71 -24.68
N GLY A 524 -3.09 -26.84 -25.13
CA GLY A 524 -1.63 -26.98 -25.28
C GLY A 524 -0.88 -27.20 -23.97
N VAL A 525 -1.57 -27.59 -22.89
CA VAL A 525 -0.95 -27.92 -21.61
C VAL A 525 -0.07 -29.16 -21.77
N THR A 526 1.14 -29.10 -21.23
CA THR A 526 2.11 -30.20 -21.31
C THR A 526 2.48 -30.76 -19.94
N TRP A 527 2.19 -30.03 -18.88
CA TRP A 527 2.50 -30.40 -17.50
C TRP A 527 1.38 -30.05 -16.53
N LEU A 528 1.28 -30.84 -15.48
CA LEU A 528 0.30 -30.69 -14.41
C LEU A 528 0.99 -30.57 -13.04
N VAL A 529 0.46 -29.70 -12.19
CA VAL A 529 0.69 -29.70 -10.76
C VAL A 529 -0.57 -30.20 -10.09
N LEU A 530 -0.54 -31.39 -9.54
CA LEU A 530 -1.64 -31.99 -8.81
C LEU A 530 -1.34 -32.01 -7.32
N GLN A 531 -2.34 -31.87 -6.47
CA GLN A 531 -2.16 -32.08 -5.03
C GLN A 531 -1.74 -33.53 -4.75
N ALA A 532 -0.94 -33.75 -3.70
CA ALA A 532 -0.34 -35.04 -3.39
C ALA A 532 -1.37 -36.20 -3.27
N GLY A 533 -2.59 -35.90 -2.80
CA GLY A 533 -3.69 -36.85 -2.67
C GLY A 533 -4.38 -37.23 -3.99
N ALA A 534 -4.13 -36.53 -5.09
CA ALA A 534 -4.76 -36.82 -6.38
C ALA A 534 -4.35 -38.20 -6.91
N THR A 535 -5.29 -38.97 -7.43
CA THR A 535 -5.01 -40.25 -8.12
C THR A 535 -4.72 -39.99 -9.58
N THR A 536 -3.63 -40.55 -10.11
CA THR A 536 -3.24 -40.45 -11.53
C THR A 536 -2.34 -41.59 -11.92
N ARG A 537 -2.35 -41.96 -13.22
CA ARG A 537 -1.41 -42.88 -13.87
C ARG A 537 -0.39 -42.17 -14.76
N PHE A 538 -0.42 -40.83 -14.78
CA PHE A 538 0.56 -40.06 -15.51
C PHE A 538 1.98 -40.26 -14.98
N ASP A 539 2.98 -40.07 -15.85
CA ASP A 539 4.38 -40.01 -15.43
C ASP A 539 4.59 -38.74 -14.59
N CYS A 540 4.90 -38.93 -13.31
CA CYS A 540 5.12 -37.85 -12.34
C CYS A 540 6.56 -37.91 -11.82
N PRO A 541 7.53 -37.28 -12.51
CA PRO A 541 8.95 -37.36 -12.16
C PRO A 541 9.30 -36.66 -10.84
N TYR A 542 8.38 -35.91 -10.26
CA TYR A 542 8.56 -35.28 -8.95
C TYR A 542 7.28 -35.37 -8.11
N ALA A 543 7.45 -35.68 -6.84
CA ALA A 543 6.39 -35.60 -5.84
C ALA A 543 6.98 -35.23 -4.47
N ASN A 544 6.22 -34.50 -3.67
CA ASN A 544 6.52 -34.22 -2.27
C ASN A 544 5.23 -34.34 -1.42
N SER A 545 5.29 -33.88 -0.17
CA SER A 545 4.13 -33.94 0.74
C SER A 545 2.93 -33.12 0.31
N ALA A 546 3.10 -32.12 -0.57
CA ALA A 546 2.02 -31.22 -1.00
C ALA A 546 1.54 -31.50 -2.42
N VAL A 547 2.43 -31.78 -3.37
CA VAL A 547 2.10 -31.85 -4.80
C VAL A 547 2.86 -32.93 -5.55
N LYS A 548 2.32 -33.29 -6.72
CA LYS A 548 2.94 -34.12 -7.76
C LYS A 548 3.05 -33.31 -9.04
N LEU A 549 4.19 -33.41 -9.72
CA LEU A 549 4.42 -32.78 -11.03
C LEU A 549 4.42 -33.85 -12.09
N CYS A 550 3.42 -33.81 -12.96
CA CYS A 550 3.15 -34.88 -13.91
C CYS A 550 3.19 -34.35 -15.36
N ARG A 551 3.63 -35.19 -16.29
CA ARG A 551 3.55 -34.92 -17.73
C ARG A 551 2.15 -35.23 -18.24
N LEU A 552 1.58 -34.33 -19.04
CA LEU A 552 0.38 -34.62 -19.79
C LEU A 552 0.79 -35.31 -21.10
N PRO A 553 0.18 -36.46 -21.46
CA PRO A 553 0.55 -37.21 -22.67
C PRO A 553 0.22 -36.47 -23.96
#